data_7134637d3bba292a84eb04a207688344
#
_entry.id   7134637d3bba292a84eb04a207688344
#
_cell.length_a   1.000
_cell.length_b   1.000
_cell.length_c   1.000
_cell.angle_alpha   90.00
_cell.angle_beta   90.00
_cell.angle_gamma   90.00
#
_symmetry.space_group_name_H-M   'P 1'
#
loop_
_entity.id
_entity.type
_entity.pdbx_description
1 polymer ?
#
loop_
_entity_poly.entity_id
_entity_poly.type
_entity_poly.pdbx_seq_one_letter_code
_entity_poly.pdbx_strand_id
1 'polypeptide(L)'
;MTNLCVMCKTELTWSNATMCVKCGVPLCDECSQENKFKCEKCADKQKIKIPDVIRRSSIEDYKSCPYYFKLHVIDGNEPKQNVLARLGSDLHDMYEHIQRGDIEVTDMDSQTDWILSHIEEDYPDEDMERVKERAKVCNDNFVKLLPTLINKPVAYEERINFPIAKDLPQVTIAYDRLEEDENGDLHVVDWKTGKVMSGKKLTTDLQPALYLKAVEQQYGKMPKSFRLVYLGDTDKNGNFKERIFHSIDGNKFVCKVGKKEYIQDISEQIRVVQKLFSQIKAGKFSIPAKPDYFKCKMCDFKSKGLCNGNDVQNWININEERSKYGW
;
A
#
# COMPACT_ATOMS: atom_id res chain seq x y z
N MET A 1 -0.73 -21.11 32.01
CA MET A 1 -0.42 -19.67 31.84
C MET A 1 0.10 -19.19 33.19
N THR A 2 1.31 -18.68 33.22
CA THR A 2 1.89 -18.17 34.47
C THR A 2 1.17 -16.88 34.84
N ASN A 3 0.44 -16.89 35.95
CA ASN A 3 -0.21 -15.70 36.53
C ASN A 3 0.86 -14.81 37.18
N LEU A 4 1.69 -14.16 36.35
CA LEU A 4 2.75 -13.28 36.84
C LEU A 4 2.51 -11.84 36.38
N CYS A 5 2.82 -10.90 37.26
CA CYS A 5 2.87 -9.48 36.89
C CYS A 5 3.86 -9.27 35.75
N VAL A 6 3.44 -8.61 34.70
CA VAL A 6 4.29 -8.38 33.51
C VAL A 6 5.50 -7.48 33.84
N MET A 7 5.42 -6.67 34.89
CA MET A 7 6.49 -5.73 35.29
C MET A 7 7.49 -6.37 36.26
N CYS A 8 7.04 -6.75 37.47
CA CYS A 8 7.94 -7.21 38.52
C CYS A 8 8.02 -8.73 38.68
N LYS A 9 7.26 -9.51 37.87
CA LYS A 9 7.19 -10.99 37.91
C LYS A 9 6.60 -11.56 39.22
N THR A 10 6.02 -10.75 40.08
CA THR A 10 5.27 -11.22 41.26
C THR A 10 4.10 -12.10 40.84
N GLU A 11 3.86 -13.17 41.56
CA GLU A 11 2.72 -14.04 41.34
C GLU A 11 1.40 -13.32 41.61
N LEU A 12 0.44 -13.42 40.69
CA LEU A 12 -0.84 -12.75 40.75
C LEU A 12 -1.88 -13.68 41.36
N THR A 13 -2.58 -13.15 42.34
CA THR A 13 -3.76 -13.76 43.01
C THR A 13 -4.99 -12.92 42.74
N TRP A 14 -6.15 -13.43 43.05
CA TRP A 14 -7.42 -12.67 42.93
C TRP A 14 -7.44 -11.39 43.79
N SER A 15 -6.61 -11.32 44.82
CA SER A 15 -6.56 -10.19 45.77
C SER A 15 -5.54 -9.12 45.39
N ASN A 16 -4.55 -9.41 44.49
CA ASN A 16 -3.51 -8.47 44.12
C ASN A 16 -3.36 -8.28 42.58
N ALA A 17 -4.30 -8.81 41.79
CA ALA A 17 -4.24 -8.74 40.35
C ALA A 17 -5.15 -7.62 39.83
N THR A 18 -4.59 -6.79 38.98
CA THR A 18 -5.31 -5.82 38.17
C THR A 18 -4.84 -5.94 36.72
N MET A 19 -5.39 -5.12 35.86
CA MET A 19 -5.04 -5.16 34.43
C MET A 19 -4.64 -3.78 33.94
N CYS A 20 -3.66 -3.75 33.04
CA CYS A 20 -3.34 -2.52 32.33
C CYS A 20 -4.57 -2.01 31.59
N VAL A 21 -5.04 -0.81 31.91
CA VAL A 21 -6.25 -0.20 31.31
C VAL A 21 -6.12 0.05 29.80
N LYS A 22 -4.90 -0.04 29.26
CA LYS A 22 -4.67 0.16 27.83
C LYS A 22 -4.58 -1.11 26.99
N CYS A 23 -3.88 -2.15 27.49
CA CYS A 23 -3.57 -3.34 26.70
C CYS A 23 -4.04 -4.64 27.35
N GLY A 24 -4.62 -4.58 28.57
CA GLY A 24 -5.17 -5.73 29.25
C GLY A 24 -4.15 -6.73 29.80
N VAL A 25 -2.85 -6.40 29.83
CA VAL A 25 -1.87 -7.31 30.45
C VAL A 25 -1.99 -7.28 31.98
N PRO A 26 -1.75 -8.40 32.66
CA PRO A 26 -1.88 -8.51 34.11
C PRO A 26 -0.76 -7.75 34.84
N LEU A 27 -1.14 -7.01 35.88
CA LEU A 27 -0.29 -6.23 36.78
C LEU A 27 -0.59 -6.59 38.22
N CYS A 28 0.40 -6.52 39.13
CA CYS A 28 0.10 -6.49 40.55
C CYS A 28 -0.35 -5.08 40.99
N ASP A 29 -0.99 -4.99 42.15
CA ASP A 29 -1.53 -3.71 42.63
C ASP A 29 -0.46 -2.65 42.85
N GLU A 30 0.73 -3.01 43.35
CA GLU A 30 1.85 -2.07 43.51
C GLU A 30 2.29 -1.47 42.16
N CYS A 31 2.62 -2.30 41.17
CA CYS A 31 3.01 -1.82 39.83
C CYS A 31 1.89 -1.05 39.14
N SER A 32 0.66 -1.38 39.43
CA SER A 32 -0.52 -0.72 38.89
C SER A 32 -0.68 0.69 39.48
N GLN A 33 -0.54 0.83 40.77
CA GLN A 33 -0.64 2.14 41.46
C GLN A 33 0.51 3.07 41.08
N GLU A 34 1.74 2.56 41.08
CA GLU A 34 2.93 3.32 40.67
C GLU A 34 2.82 3.85 39.25
N ASN A 35 2.23 3.09 38.35
CA ASN A 35 2.15 3.42 36.92
C ASN A 35 0.73 3.84 36.45
N LYS A 36 -0.13 4.32 37.38
CA LYS A 36 -1.51 4.77 37.09
C LYS A 36 -2.30 3.76 36.25
N PHE A 37 -2.28 2.51 36.70
CA PHE A 37 -2.94 1.36 36.04
C PHE A 37 -2.45 1.07 34.62
N LYS A 38 -1.20 1.36 34.29
CA LYS A 38 -0.58 1.06 33.03
C LYS A 38 0.65 0.18 33.21
N CYS A 39 0.87 -0.79 32.33
CA CYS A 39 2.13 -1.51 32.28
C CYS A 39 3.25 -0.59 31.75
N GLU A 40 4.51 -0.98 31.98
CA GLU A 40 5.69 -0.23 31.53
C GLU A 40 5.59 0.22 30.07
N LYS A 41 5.24 -0.70 29.15
CA LYS A 41 5.03 -0.39 27.72
C LYS A 41 3.90 0.63 27.45
N CYS A 42 2.97 0.76 28.38
CA CYS A 42 1.84 1.69 28.24
C CYS A 42 2.02 2.96 29.07
N ALA A 43 2.87 2.93 30.12
CA ALA A 43 3.26 4.07 30.94
C ALA A 43 4.31 4.92 30.22
N ASP A 44 5.32 4.30 29.69
CA ASP A 44 6.25 4.93 28.74
C ASP A 44 5.53 5.15 27.43
N LYS A 45 4.81 6.23 27.32
CA LYS A 45 4.58 6.85 26.04
C LYS A 45 5.93 7.39 25.57
N GLN A 46 6.79 6.56 24.97
CA GLN A 46 7.61 7.07 23.91
C GLN A 46 6.65 7.83 22.98
N LYS A 47 6.86 9.13 22.86
CA LYS A 47 6.13 9.95 21.92
C LYS A 47 6.32 9.29 20.57
N ILE A 48 5.31 8.56 20.09
CA ILE A 48 5.38 7.89 18.79
C ILE A 48 5.69 8.99 17.80
N LYS A 49 6.90 8.96 17.25
CA LYS A 49 7.31 9.93 16.23
C LYS A 49 6.65 9.52 14.91
N ILE A 50 5.58 10.18 14.57
CA ILE A 50 4.92 10.00 13.28
C ILE A 50 5.75 10.76 12.24
N PRO A 51 6.07 10.15 11.10
CA PRO A 51 6.75 10.84 10.00
C PRO A 51 5.94 12.04 9.52
N ASP A 52 6.62 13.13 9.16
CA ASP A 52 5.99 14.32 8.60
C ASP A 52 5.43 14.08 7.19
N VAL A 53 5.97 13.06 6.51
CA VAL A 53 5.55 12.63 5.16
C VAL A 53 5.29 11.12 5.16
N ILE A 54 4.15 10.72 4.64
CA ILE A 54 3.73 9.30 4.55
C ILE A 54 3.48 8.94 3.08
N ARG A 55 4.07 7.83 2.64
CA ARG A 55 3.87 7.30 1.28
C ARG A 55 2.43 6.82 1.08
N ARG A 56 1.88 7.00 -0.13
CA ARG A 56 0.56 6.48 -0.49
C ARG A 56 0.42 4.98 -0.18
N SER A 57 1.42 4.16 -0.50
CA SER A 57 1.42 2.73 -0.18
C SER A 57 1.29 2.46 1.31
N SER A 58 1.99 3.22 2.15
CA SER A 58 1.90 3.09 3.61
C SER A 58 0.52 3.48 4.17
N ILE A 59 -0.21 4.38 3.49
CA ILE A 59 -1.61 4.69 3.86
C ILE A 59 -2.51 3.48 3.59
N GLU A 60 -2.31 2.78 2.47
CA GLU A 60 -3.03 1.54 2.17
C GLU A 60 -2.64 0.40 3.13
N ASP A 61 -1.38 0.36 3.57
CA ASP A 61 -0.92 -0.57 4.61
C ASP A 61 -1.66 -0.30 5.93
N TYR A 62 -1.75 0.97 6.36
CA TYR A 62 -2.51 1.34 7.56
C TYR A 62 -4.00 0.98 7.43
N LYS A 63 -4.61 1.28 6.29
CA LYS A 63 -6.00 0.94 5.99
C LYS A 63 -6.26 -0.57 6.06
N SER A 64 -5.29 -1.36 5.66
CA SER A 64 -5.34 -2.82 5.68
C SER A 64 -5.06 -3.41 7.07
N CYS A 65 -3.98 -2.97 7.70
CA CYS A 65 -3.53 -3.41 9.01
C CYS A 65 -2.74 -2.30 9.73
N PRO A 66 -3.38 -1.56 10.66
CA PRO A 66 -2.70 -0.51 11.42
C PRO A 66 -1.45 -0.99 12.16
N TYR A 67 -1.42 -2.26 12.60
CA TYR A 67 -0.26 -2.82 13.28
C TYR A 67 0.91 -3.10 12.33
N TYR A 68 0.63 -3.53 11.08
CA TYR A 68 1.64 -3.65 10.03
C TYR A 68 2.31 -2.29 9.76
N PHE A 69 1.50 -1.24 9.58
CA PHE A 69 2.01 0.12 9.42
C PHE A 69 2.90 0.55 10.59
N LYS A 70 2.49 0.22 11.84
CA LYS A 70 3.31 0.53 13.02
C LYS A 70 4.66 -0.16 12.94
N LEU A 71 4.69 -1.47 12.71
CA LEU A 71 5.94 -2.22 12.62
C LEU A 71 6.84 -1.69 11.50
N HIS A 72 6.28 -1.42 10.33
CA HIS A 72 7.03 -0.95 9.17
C HIS A 72 7.45 0.52 9.31
N VAL A 73 6.47 1.42 9.42
CA VAL A 73 6.71 2.87 9.25
C VAL A 73 7.16 3.56 10.55
N ILE A 74 6.63 3.11 11.69
CA ILE A 74 6.93 3.73 13.00
C ILE A 74 8.13 3.07 13.67
N ASP A 75 8.16 1.74 13.69
CA ASP A 75 9.21 0.99 14.36
C ASP A 75 10.42 0.71 13.43
N GLY A 76 10.32 1.03 12.13
CA GLY A 76 11.42 0.94 11.15
C GLY A 76 11.80 -0.49 10.74
N ASN A 77 10.89 -1.46 10.90
CA ASN A 77 11.17 -2.82 10.44
C ASN A 77 10.89 -2.94 8.93
N GLU A 78 11.89 -3.36 8.17
CA GLU A 78 11.70 -3.56 6.74
C GLU A 78 11.07 -4.93 6.45
N PRO A 79 9.94 -4.98 5.73
CA PRO A 79 9.38 -6.24 5.25
C PRO A 79 10.26 -6.82 4.13
N LYS A 80 10.32 -8.15 4.02
CA LYS A 80 10.94 -8.78 2.86
C LYS A 80 10.16 -8.38 1.60
N GLN A 81 10.83 -7.77 0.65
CA GLN A 81 10.22 -7.42 -0.62
C GLN A 81 9.88 -8.70 -1.40
N ASN A 82 8.71 -8.76 -2.01
CA ASN A 82 8.35 -9.85 -2.91
C ASN A 82 9.12 -9.71 -4.23
N VAL A 83 9.60 -10.81 -4.80
CA VAL A 83 10.39 -10.83 -6.04
C VAL A 83 9.70 -10.12 -7.21
N LEU A 84 8.36 -10.29 -7.38
CA LEU A 84 7.63 -9.59 -8.42
C LEU A 84 7.45 -8.09 -8.14
N ALA A 85 7.46 -7.67 -6.88
CA ALA A 85 7.46 -6.25 -6.53
C ALA A 85 8.83 -5.63 -6.79
N ARG A 86 9.94 -6.37 -6.56
CA ARG A 86 11.29 -5.97 -6.93
C ARG A 86 11.39 -5.81 -8.45
N LEU A 87 11.02 -6.83 -9.21
CA LEU A 87 10.97 -6.76 -10.67
C LEU A 87 10.15 -5.55 -11.15
N GLY A 88 8.98 -5.31 -10.53
CA GLY A 88 8.14 -4.17 -10.87
C GLY A 88 8.86 -2.84 -10.72
N SER A 89 9.58 -2.63 -9.62
CA SER A 89 10.36 -1.40 -9.39
C SER A 89 11.47 -1.23 -10.44
N ASP A 90 12.24 -2.29 -10.70
CA ASP A 90 13.36 -2.22 -11.64
C ASP A 90 12.87 -2.00 -13.08
N LEU A 91 11.72 -2.57 -13.47
CA LEU A 91 11.10 -2.30 -14.77
C LEU A 91 10.57 -0.86 -14.87
N HIS A 92 10.00 -0.29 -13.81
CA HIS A 92 9.59 1.12 -13.81
C HIS A 92 10.77 2.05 -14.05
N ASP A 93 11.88 1.83 -13.34
CA ASP A 93 13.12 2.61 -13.53
C ASP A 93 13.62 2.51 -14.98
N MET A 94 13.67 1.31 -15.57
CA MET A 94 14.04 1.11 -16.96
C MET A 94 13.09 1.84 -17.93
N TYR A 95 11.79 1.75 -17.72
CA TYR A 95 10.79 2.40 -18.59
C TYR A 95 10.85 3.93 -18.51
N GLU A 96 11.17 4.49 -17.33
CA GLU A 96 11.45 5.92 -17.19
C GLU A 96 12.64 6.33 -18.07
N HIS A 97 13.76 5.61 -17.97
CA HIS A 97 14.97 5.90 -18.76
C HIS A 97 14.73 5.78 -20.27
N ILE A 98 13.92 4.80 -20.70
CA ILE A 98 13.52 4.70 -22.11
C ILE A 98 12.72 5.92 -22.55
N GLN A 99 11.78 6.38 -21.75
CA GLN A 99 10.95 7.54 -22.11
C GLN A 99 11.73 8.86 -22.08
N ARG A 100 12.77 8.96 -21.26
CA ARG A 100 13.70 10.10 -21.23
C ARG A 100 14.67 10.08 -22.42
N GLY A 101 14.81 8.95 -23.11
CA GLY A 101 15.80 8.73 -24.17
C GLY A 101 17.20 8.40 -23.65
N ASP A 102 17.31 8.01 -22.38
CA ASP A 102 18.59 7.58 -21.78
C ASP A 102 18.93 6.13 -22.17
N ILE A 103 17.92 5.34 -22.48
CA ILE A 103 18.01 3.95 -22.94
C ILE A 103 17.19 3.84 -24.23
N GLU A 104 17.77 3.24 -25.27
CA GLU A 104 17.05 2.95 -26.50
C GLU A 104 16.09 1.76 -26.30
N VAL A 105 14.93 1.78 -26.96
CA VAL A 105 13.97 0.66 -26.89
C VAL A 105 14.60 -0.66 -27.36
N THR A 106 15.54 -0.60 -28.29
CA THR A 106 16.31 -1.74 -28.81
C THR A 106 17.20 -2.40 -27.76
N ASP A 107 17.57 -1.69 -26.69
CA ASP A 107 18.42 -2.18 -25.61
C ASP A 107 17.61 -2.76 -24.44
N MET A 108 16.28 -2.71 -24.51
CA MET A 108 15.38 -3.14 -23.44
C MET A 108 15.59 -4.60 -23.03
N ASP A 109 15.84 -5.50 -23.99
CA ASP A 109 16.06 -6.92 -23.70
C ASP A 109 17.36 -7.12 -22.90
N SER A 110 18.46 -6.46 -23.30
CA SER A 110 19.73 -6.54 -22.57
C SER A 110 19.66 -5.94 -21.17
N GLN A 111 18.90 -4.84 -20.99
CA GLN A 111 18.66 -4.26 -19.67
C GLN A 111 17.80 -5.19 -18.82
N THR A 112 16.82 -5.85 -19.41
CA THR A 112 15.98 -6.83 -18.72
C THR A 112 16.79 -8.04 -18.24
N ASP A 113 17.70 -8.55 -19.07
CA ASP A 113 18.60 -9.66 -18.70
C ASP A 113 19.51 -9.26 -17.53
N TRP A 114 20.01 -8.02 -17.53
CA TRP A 114 20.77 -7.47 -16.42
C TRP A 114 19.94 -7.40 -15.13
N ILE A 115 18.69 -6.87 -15.18
CA ILE A 115 17.77 -6.83 -14.05
C ILE A 115 17.52 -8.25 -13.51
N LEU A 116 17.21 -9.19 -14.39
CA LEU A 116 16.89 -10.58 -14.01
C LEU A 116 18.08 -11.29 -13.36
N SER A 117 19.32 -11.04 -13.80
CA SER A 117 20.51 -11.61 -13.18
C SER A 117 20.68 -11.15 -11.72
N HIS A 118 20.43 -9.87 -11.42
CA HIS A 118 20.50 -9.35 -10.06
C HIS A 118 19.34 -9.86 -9.18
N ILE A 119 18.15 -10.01 -9.76
CA ILE A 119 17.02 -10.60 -9.03
C ILE A 119 17.32 -12.07 -8.68
N GLU A 120 17.92 -12.84 -9.58
CA GLU A 120 18.30 -14.23 -9.33
C GLU A 120 19.33 -14.36 -8.20
N GLU A 121 20.29 -13.43 -8.14
CA GLU A 121 21.26 -13.35 -7.04
C GLU A 121 20.60 -13.01 -5.68
N ASP A 122 19.67 -12.03 -5.66
CA ASP A 122 18.98 -11.57 -4.47
C ASP A 122 17.90 -12.56 -3.97
N TYR A 123 17.36 -13.40 -4.87
CA TYR A 123 16.23 -14.31 -4.62
C TYR A 123 16.47 -15.71 -5.17
N PRO A 124 17.50 -16.43 -4.69
CA PRO A 124 17.93 -17.72 -5.26
C PRO A 124 16.90 -18.86 -5.14
N ASP A 125 15.93 -18.73 -4.22
CA ASP A 125 14.89 -19.74 -3.97
C ASP A 125 13.59 -19.50 -4.77
N GLU A 126 13.54 -18.44 -5.60
CA GLU A 126 12.33 -18.08 -6.34
C GLU A 126 12.28 -18.74 -7.73
N ASP A 127 11.06 -18.93 -8.23
CA ASP A 127 10.81 -19.46 -9.58
C ASP A 127 11.15 -18.39 -10.64
N MET A 128 12.38 -18.40 -11.11
CA MET A 128 12.87 -17.43 -12.09
C MET A 128 12.19 -17.54 -13.45
N GLU A 129 11.67 -18.69 -13.86
CA GLU A 129 10.91 -18.80 -15.11
C GLU A 129 9.64 -17.95 -15.05
N ARG A 130 8.96 -17.96 -13.93
CA ARG A 130 7.78 -17.10 -13.69
C ARG A 130 8.15 -15.61 -13.68
N VAL A 131 9.32 -15.26 -13.15
CA VAL A 131 9.81 -13.86 -13.12
C VAL A 131 10.15 -13.38 -14.51
N LYS A 132 10.86 -14.20 -15.30
CA LYS A 132 11.22 -13.95 -16.71
C LYS A 132 9.98 -13.80 -17.60
N GLU A 133 9.01 -14.70 -17.44
CA GLU A 133 7.74 -14.60 -18.18
C GLU A 133 7.00 -13.29 -17.86
N ARG A 134 6.97 -12.90 -16.58
CA ARG A 134 6.38 -11.62 -16.16
C ARG A 134 7.11 -10.43 -16.77
N ALA A 135 8.44 -10.40 -16.76
CA ALA A 135 9.23 -9.34 -17.37
C ALA A 135 8.92 -9.24 -18.86
N LYS A 136 8.96 -10.37 -19.58
CA LYS A 136 8.63 -10.41 -21.00
C LYS A 136 7.24 -9.85 -21.31
N VAL A 137 6.22 -10.25 -20.59
CA VAL A 137 4.83 -9.75 -20.79
C VAL A 137 4.77 -8.24 -20.56
N CYS A 138 5.47 -7.74 -19.53
CA CYS A 138 5.50 -6.30 -19.23
C CYS A 138 6.20 -5.53 -20.35
N ASN A 139 7.35 -6.00 -20.86
CA ASN A 139 8.10 -5.38 -21.94
C ASN A 139 7.31 -5.36 -23.24
N ASP A 140 6.75 -6.50 -23.65
CA ASP A 140 5.91 -6.61 -24.85
C ASP A 140 4.74 -5.60 -24.81
N ASN A 141 4.14 -5.43 -23.62
CA ASN A 141 3.04 -4.49 -23.44
C ASN A 141 3.52 -3.03 -23.35
N PHE A 142 4.71 -2.77 -22.81
CA PHE A 142 5.27 -1.43 -22.78
C PHE A 142 5.59 -0.94 -24.19
N VAL A 143 6.17 -1.78 -25.04
CA VAL A 143 6.38 -1.45 -26.48
C VAL A 143 5.06 -1.11 -27.19
N LYS A 144 3.99 -1.86 -26.89
CA LYS A 144 2.64 -1.56 -27.42
C LYS A 144 2.04 -0.27 -26.85
N LEU A 145 2.42 0.10 -25.62
CA LEU A 145 1.97 1.33 -24.97
C LEU A 145 2.58 2.58 -25.60
N LEU A 146 3.88 2.57 -25.91
CA LEU A 146 4.63 3.74 -26.37
C LEU A 146 3.92 4.53 -27.49
N PRO A 147 3.44 3.92 -28.59
CA PRO A 147 2.76 4.67 -29.65
C PRO A 147 1.41 5.25 -29.24
N THR A 148 0.86 4.87 -28.08
CA THR A 148 -0.38 5.44 -27.55
C THR A 148 -0.17 6.66 -26.66
N LEU A 149 1.07 6.96 -26.29
CA LEU A 149 1.46 8.12 -25.48
C LEU A 149 1.71 9.32 -26.41
N ILE A 150 0.64 9.81 -27.02
CA ILE A 150 0.70 10.83 -28.07
C ILE A 150 0.79 12.26 -27.56
N ASN A 151 0.41 12.49 -26.30
CA ASN A 151 0.44 13.81 -25.71
C ASN A 151 1.86 14.22 -25.30
N LYS A 152 2.09 15.52 -25.20
CA LYS A 152 3.39 16.07 -24.79
C LYS A 152 3.69 15.70 -23.34
N PRO A 153 4.84 15.04 -23.06
CA PRO A 153 5.22 14.78 -21.68
C PRO A 153 5.53 16.08 -20.93
N VAL A 154 5.04 16.21 -19.73
CA VAL A 154 5.29 17.31 -18.78
C VAL A 154 6.31 16.87 -17.73
N ALA A 155 6.16 15.65 -17.19
CA ALA A 155 7.06 15.09 -16.19
C ALA A 155 7.06 13.55 -16.25
N TYR A 156 8.17 12.95 -15.77
CA TYR A 156 8.34 11.51 -15.60
C TYR A 156 8.77 11.23 -14.17
N GLU A 157 8.23 10.18 -13.54
CA GLU A 157 8.54 9.72 -12.17
C GLU A 157 8.64 10.87 -11.14
N GLU A 158 7.80 11.90 -11.34
CA GLU A 158 7.84 13.05 -10.45
C GLU A 158 7.24 12.71 -9.08
N ARG A 159 8.03 13.02 -8.06
CA ARG A 159 7.61 12.84 -6.67
C ARG A 159 7.05 14.13 -6.11
N ILE A 160 5.79 14.09 -5.70
CA ILE A 160 5.07 15.22 -5.12
C ILE A 160 4.77 14.95 -3.65
N ASN A 161 5.16 15.90 -2.78
CA ASN A 161 4.71 15.94 -1.39
C ASN A 161 3.63 17.01 -1.26
N PHE A 162 2.46 16.65 -0.77
CA PHE A 162 1.36 17.59 -0.66
C PHE A 162 0.58 17.43 0.65
N PRO A 163 0.10 18.54 1.25
CA PRO A 163 -0.71 18.52 2.46
C PRO A 163 -2.15 18.10 2.12
N ILE A 164 -2.72 17.24 2.97
CA ILE A 164 -4.15 16.88 2.89
C ILE A 164 -4.99 17.76 3.81
N ALA A 165 -4.42 18.16 4.94
CA ALA A 165 -5.02 19.10 5.89
C ALA A 165 -3.92 19.69 6.79
N LYS A 166 -4.26 20.81 7.44
CA LYS A 166 -3.41 21.43 8.46
C LYS A 166 -3.17 20.45 9.62
N ASP A 167 -1.98 20.43 10.14
CA ASP A 167 -1.58 19.62 11.29
C ASP A 167 -1.61 18.09 11.08
N LEU A 168 -1.75 17.63 9.84
CA LEU A 168 -1.59 16.23 9.44
C LEU A 168 -0.30 16.03 8.64
N PRO A 169 0.25 14.80 8.62
CA PRO A 169 1.36 14.48 7.73
C PRO A 169 1.03 14.79 6.27
N GLN A 170 2.04 15.14 5.49
CA GLN A 170 1.92 15.22 4.05
C GLN A 170 1.83 13.84 3.43
N VAL A 171 1.20 13.73 2.28
CA VAL A 171 1.27 12.52 1.45
C VAL A 171 2.35 12.70 0.40
N THR A 172 3.16 11.66 0.18
CA THR A 172 4.02 11.58 -1.00
C THR A 172 3.45 10.57 -1.98
N ILE A 173 3.41 10.99 -3.25
CA ILE A 173 3.11 10.14 -4.40
C ILE A 173 4.25 10.24 -5.41
N ALA A 174 4.36 9.26 -6.30
CA ALA A 174 5.08 9.37 -7.55
C ALA A 174 4.19 8.78 -8.64
N TYR A 175 4.09 9.45 -9.77
CA TYR A 175 3.39 8.95 -10.96
C TYR A 175 4.42 8.70 -12.06
N ASP A 176 4.13 7.75 -12.94
CA ASP A 176 5.10 7.36 -13.96
C ASP A 176 5.22 8.43 -15.06
N ARG A 177 4.10 9.06 -15.45
CA ARG A 177 4.10 10.10 -16.48
C ARG A 177 2.95 11.09 -16.31
N LEU A 178 3.23 12.36 -16.48
CA LEU A 178 2.26 13.44 -16.64
C LEU A 178 2.34 13.96 -18.07
N GLU A 179 1.20 14.13 -18.73
CA GLU A 179 1.07 14.58 -20.10
C GLU A 179 0.18 15.82 -20.19
N GLU A 180 0.41 16.63 -21.23
CA GLU A 180 -0.43 17.74 -21.61
C GLU A 180 -0.91 17.54 -23.04
N ASP A 181 -2.22 17.61 -23.27
CA ASP A 181 -2.81 17.53 -24.60
C ASP A 181 -2.74 18.88 -25.34
N GLU A 182 -3.23 18.92 -26.57
CA GLU A 182 -3.26 20.11 -27.44
C GLU A 182 -4.10 21.28 -26.87
N ASN A 183 -5.03 21.01 -25.96
CA ASN A 183 -5.85 21.99 -25.26
C ASN A 183 -5.18 22.50 -23.98
N GLY A 184 -4.01 22.00 -23.65
CA GLY A 184 -3.29 22.26 -22.40
C GLY A 184 -3.90 21.52 -21.21
N ASP A 185 -4.73 20.48 -21.41
CA ASP A 185 -5.29 19.69 -20.33
C ASP A 185 -4.31 18.61 -19.88
N LEU A 186 -4.24 18.40 -18.55
CA LEU A 186 -3.31 17.45 -17.94
C LEU A 186 -3.91 16.06 -17.85
N HIS A 187 -3.08 15.04 -18.07
CA HIS A 187 -3.42 13.62 -18.00
C HIS A 187 -2.34 12.87 -17.22
N VAL A 188 -2.72 12.16 -16.18
CA VAL A 188 -1.80 11.31 -15.41
C VAL A 188 -1.83 9.90 -15.99
N VAL A 189 -0.66 9.32 -16.24
CA VAL A 189 -0.50 7.92 -16.66
C VAL A 189 0.36 7.21 -15.63
N ASP A 190 -0.09 6.03 -15.22
CA ASP A 190 0.61 5.18 -14.26
C ASP A 190 0.46 3.73 -14.70
N TRP A 191 1.56 3.01 -14.82
CA TRP A 191 1.56 1.61 -15.21
C TRP A 191 1.80 0.68 -14.05
N LYS A 192 1.34 -0.52 -14.20
CA LYS A 192 1.39 -1.58 -13.19
C LYS A 192 1.88 -2.87 -13.81
N THR A 193 2.87 -3.47 -13.21
CA THR A 193 3.38 -4.79 -13.59
C THR A 193 2.51 -5.94 -13.07
N GLY A 194 1.45 -5.64 -12.31
CA GLY A 194 0.49 -6.59 -11.76
C GLY A 194 -0.74 -6.81 -12.63
N LYS A 195 -1.73 -7.52 -12.06
CA LYS A 195 -3.03 -7.79 -12.69
C LYS A 195 -3.99 -6.62 -12.58
N VAL A 196 -4.88 -6.49 -13.56
CA VAL A 196 -5.90 -5.45 -13.61
C VAL A 196 -6.80 -5.44 -12.38
N MET A 197 -7.06 -4.25 -11.87
CA MET A 197 -7.93 -4.03 -10.71
C MET A 197 -9.38 -4.39 -11.03
N SER A 198 -10.05 -5.11 -10.11
CA SER A 198 -11.47 -5.46 -10.21
C SER A 198 -12.38 -4.25 -9.93
N GLY A 199 -13.61 -4.29 -10.45
CA GLY A 199 -14.54 -3.16 -10.44
C GLY A 199 -14.77 -2.52 -9.08
N LYS A 200 -14.97 -3.29 -8.00
CA LYS A 200 -15.19 -2.73 -6.65
C LYS A 200 -14.00 -1.90 -6.15
N LYS A 201 -12.78 -2.30 -6.46
CA LYS A 201 -11.59 -1.55 -6.08
C LYS A 201 -11.49 -0.21 -6.82
N LEU A 202 -12.05 -0.09 -8.02
CA LEU A 202 -12.04 1.15 -8.80
C LEU A 202 -12.71 2.34 -8.07
N THR A 203 -13.61 2.08 -7.13
CA THR A 203 -14.29 3.14 -6.34
C THR A 203 -13.63 3.40 -4.98
N THR A 204 -12.76 2.51 -4.51
CA THR A 204 -12.21 2.56 -3.14
C THR A 204 -10.69 2.66 -3.06
N ASP A 205 -10.00 2.53 -4.18
CA ASP A 205 -8.55 2.73 -4.26
C ASP A 205 -8.23 4.22 -4.07
N LEU A 206 -7.26 4.50 -3.22
CA LEU A 206 -6.87 5.88 -2.92
C LEU A 206 -5.93 6.47 -3.98
N GLN A 207 -5.34 5.63 -4.83
CA GLN A 207 -4.32 6.07 -5.78
C GLN A 207 -4.83 7.13 -6.76
N PRO A 208 -5.94 6.94 -7.50
CA PRO A 208 -6.42 7.96 -8.43
C PRO A 208 -6.69 9.30 -7.74
N ALA A 209 -7.37 9.27 -6.59
CA ALA A 209 -7.71 10.49 -5.87
C ALA A 209 -6.48 11.25 -5.36
N LEU A 210 -5.49 10.54 -4.81
CA LEU A 210 -4.26 11.15 -4.30
C LEU A 210 -3.39 11.71 -5.42
N TYR A 211 -3.29 11.01 -6.55
CA TYR A 211 -2.49 11.46 -7.69
C TYR A 211 -3.11 12.71 -8.35
N LEU A 212 -4.40 12.66 -8.62
CA LEU A 212 -5.13 13.81 -9.19
C LEU A 212 -5.04 15.04 -8.28
N LYS A 213 -5.20 14.84 -6.96
CA LYS A 213 -5.11 15.96 -6.00
C LYS A 213 -3.70 16.51 -5.86
N ALA A 214 -2.68 15.67 -5.92
CA ALA A 214 -1.28 16.08 -5.89
C ALA A 214 -0.93 16.95 -7.11
N VAL A 215 -1.31 16.49 -8.31
CA VAL A 215 -1.09 17.22 -9.55
C VAL A 215 -1.87 18.55 -9.56
N GLU A 216 -3.13 18.54 -9.10
CA GLU A 216 -3.90 19.78 -8.96
C GLU A 216 -3.18 20.80 -8.07
N GLN A 217 -2.64 20.39 -6.94
CA GLN A 217 -1.93 21.29 -6.03
C GLN A 217 -0.59 21.78 -6.60
N GLN A 218 0.14 20.92 -7.30
CA GLN A 218 1.45 21.22 -7.87
C GLN A 218 1.34 22.13 -9.10
N TYR A 219 0.38 21.86 -9.98
CA TYR A 219 0.24 22.53 -11.28
C TYR A 219 -0.93 23.53 -11.34
N GLY A 220 -1.71 23.66 -10.26
CA GLY A 220 -2.85 24.59 -10.18
C GLY A 220 -4.05 24.16 -11.02
N LYS A 221 -4.03 22.98 -11.63
CA LYS A 221 -5.06 22.49 -12.55
C LYS A 221 -5.36 21.01 -12.28
N MET A 222 -6.64 20.68 -12.08
CA MET A 222 -7.09 19.30 -11.95
C MET A 222 -6.92 18.55 -13.27
N PRO A 223 -6.24 17.39 -13.31
CA PRO A 223 -6.13 16.61 -14.52
C PRO A 223 -7.50 16.17 -15.08
N LYS A 224 -7.61 16.05 -16.38
CA LYS A 224 -8.80 15.56 -17.08
C LYS A 224 -8.96 14.05 -17.01
N SER A 225 -7.85 13.34 -16.88
CA SER A 225 -7.89 11.89 -16.75
C SER A 225 -6.75 11.35 -15.89
N PHE A 226 -7.00 10.14 -15.37
CA PHE A 226 -6.01 9.28 -14.75
C PHE A 226 -6.09 7.90 -15.42
N ARG A 227 -5.00 7.48 -16.09
CA ARG A 227 -4.90 6.24 -16.85
C ARG A 227 -4.02 5.24 -16.10
N LEU A 228 -4.59 4.12 -15.68
CA LEU A 228 -3.87 2.96 -15.14
C LEU A 228 -3.66 1.94 -16.25
N VAL A 229 -2.42 1.67 -16.61
CA VAL A 229 -2.05 0.67 -17.62
C VAL A 229 -1.47 -0.55 -16.93
N TYR A 230 -2.03 -1.73 -17.18
CA TYR A 230 -1.59 -2.98 -16.55
C TYR A 230 -0.70 -3.76 -17.53
N LEU A 231 0.59 -3.46 -17.49
CA LEU A 231 1.58 -4.10 -18.36
C LEU A 231 1.71 -5.61 -18.09
N GLY A 232 1.49 -6.03 -16.82
CA GLY A 232 1.56 -7.45 -16.44
C GLY A 232 0.26 -8.24 -16.66
N ASP A 233 -0.73 -7.69 -17.37
CA ASP A 233 -2.03 -8.36 -17.62
C ASP A 233 -2.52 -8.09 -19.04
N THR A 234 -2.90 -9.14 -19.75
CA THR A 234 -3.36 -9.07 -21.13
C THR A 234 -4.82 -9.47 -21.28
N ASP A 235 -5.47 -8.97 -22.31
CA ASP A 235 -6.76 -9.45 -22.77
C ASP A 235 -6.59 -10.73 -23.63
N LYS A 236 -7.71 -11.27 -24.11
CA LYS A 236 -7.71 -12.46 -24.98
C LYS A 236 -7.01 -12.27 -26.35
N ASN A 237 -6.76 -11.03 -26.74
CA ASN A 237 -6.09 -10.68 -27.99
C ASN A 237 -4.60 -10.35 -27.75
N GLY A 238 -4.09 -10.49 -26.53
CA GLY A 238 -2.72 -10.19 -26.17
C GLY A 238 -2.41 -8.70 -26.03
N ASN A 239 -3.41 -7.83 -25.86
CA ASN A 239 -3.20 -6.41 -25.58
C ASN A 239 -3.19 -6.16 -24.08
N PHE A 240 -2.43 -5.16 -23.63
CA PHE A 240 -2.47 -4.74 -22.23
C PHE A 240 -3.89 -4.29 -21.82
N LYS A 241 -4.21 -4.46 -20.55
CA LYS A 241 -5.47 -3.95 -19.98
C LYS A 241 -5.25 -2.58 -19.37
N GLU A 242 -6.31 -1.77 -19.36
CA GLU A 242 -6.25 -0.44 -18.76
C GLU A 242 -7.53 -0.06 -18.02
N ARG A 243 -7.41 0.98 -17.19
CA ARG A 243 -8.52 1.65 -16.50
C ARG A 243 -8.32 3.14 -16.62
N ILE A 244 -9.22 3.81 -17.30
CA ILE A 244 -9.15 5.25 -17.49
C ILE A 244 -10.27 5.91 -16.70
N PHE A 245 -9.90 6.80 -15.81
CA PHE A 245 -10.79 7.64 -15.05
C PHE A 245 -10.87 8.99 -15.73
N HIS A 246 -12.03 9.35 -16.25
CA HIS A 246 -12.28 10.65 -16.87
C HIS A 246 -13.01 11.58 -15.92
N SER A 247 -12.61 12.84 -15.89
CA SER A 247 -13.27 13.88 -15.10
C SER A 247 -14.71 14.09 -15.56
N ILE A 248 -15.65 14.16 -14.61
CA ILE A 248 -17.05 14.55 -14.83
C ILE A 248 -17.23 16.04 -14.52
N ASP A 249 -16.73 16.48 -13.34
CA ASP A 249 -16.94 17.82 -12.82
C ASP A 249 -15.72 18.43 -12.10
N GLY A 250 -14.54 17.83 -12.31
CA GLY A 250 -13.29 18.22 -11.63
C GLY A 250 -13.12 17.61 -10.23
N ASN A 251 -14.17 17.10 -9.60
CA ASN A 251 -14.09 16.40 -8.31
C ASN A 251 -14.50 14.91 -8.42
N LYS A 252 -15.31 14.60 -9.42
CA LYS A 252 -15.75 13.22 -9.69
C LYS A 252 -15.14 12.72 -10.98
N PHE A 253 -14.70 11.48 -10.94
CA PHE A 253 -14.10 10.78 -12.07
C PHE A 253 -14.85 9.47 -12.31
N VAL A 254 -15.09 9.13 -13.57
CA VAL A 254 -15.75 7.89 -13.96
C VAL A 254 -14.79 6.98 -14.71
N CYS A 255 -14.74 5.72 -14.30
CA CYS A 255 -14.08 4.65 -15.04
C CYS A 255 -15.14 3.69 -15.60
N LYS A 256 -15.14 3.49 -16.91
CA LYS A 256 -16.06 2.58 -17.59
C LYS A 256 -15.40 1.21 -17.81
N VAL A 257 -16.08 0.13 -17.41
CA VAL A 257 -15.64 -1.24 -17.65
C VAL A 257 -16.79 -2.03 -18.25
N GLY A 258 -16.76 -2.24 -19.55
CA GLY A 258 -17.88 -2.77 -20.31
C GLY A 258 -19.08 -1.82 -20.19
N LYS A 259 -20.22 -2.34 -19.70
CA LYS A 259 -21.45 -1.54 -19.50
C LYS A 259 -21.56 -0.91 -18.10
N LYS A 260 -20.55 -1.10 -17.23
CA LYS A 260 -20.58 -0.60 -15.85
C LYS A 260 -19.73 0.66 -15.71
N GLU A 261 -20.26 1.61 -14.94
CA GLU A 261 -19.57 2.83 -14.56
C GLU A 261 -19.18 2.77 -13.08
N TYR A 262 -17.96 3.17 -12.77
CA TYR A 262 -17.40 3.24 -11.43
C TYR A 262 -16.98 4.69 -11.17
N ILE A 263 -17.65 5.33 -10.23
CA ILE A 263 -17.40 6.74 -9.91
C ILE A 263 -16.47 6.82 -8.70
N GLN A 264 -15.43 7.62 -8.81
CA GLN A 264 -14.61 8.07 -7.69
C GLN A 264 -14.94 9.53 -7.38
N ASP A 265 -15.21 9.81 -6.12
CA ASP A 265 -15.32 11.17 -5.57
C ASP A 265 -14.00 11.49 -4.85
N ILE A 266 -13.25 12.44 -5.41
CA ILE A 266 -11.92 12.83 -4.89
C ILE A 266 -12.04 13.36 -3.47
N SER A 267 -13.01 14.24 -3.21
CA SER A 267 -13.20 14.82 -1.87
C SER A 267 -13.55 13.78 -0.82
N GLU A 268 -14.31 12.75 -1.19
CA GLU A 268 -14.63 11.64 -0.29
C GLU A 268 -13.37 10.82 0.04
N GLN A 269 -12.57 10.47 -0.97
CA GLN A 269 -11.32 9.73 -0.75
C GLN A 269 -10.32 10.54 0.09
N ILE A 270 -10.21 11.84 -0.12
CA ILE A 270 -9.37 12.71 0.72
C ILE A 270 -9.86 12.72 2.17
N ARG A 271 -11.18 12.77 2.43
CA ARG A 271 -11.72 12.65 3.80
C ARG A 271 -11.38 11.30 4.44
N VAL A 272 -11.40 10.21 3.65
CA VAL A 272 -10.94 8.89 4.14
C VAL A 272 -9.49 8.97 4.61
N VAL A 273 -8.60 9.55 3.82
CA VAL A 273 -7.17 9.69 4.18
C VAL A 273 -6.98 10.59 5.40
N GLN A 274 -7.71 11.71 5.49
CA GLN A 274 -7.71 12.59 6.69
C GLN A 274 -8.10 11.83 7.95
N LYS A 275 -9.13 10.98 7.87
CA LYS A 275 -9.56 10.12 8.97
C LYS A 275 -8.49 9.11 9.36
N LEU A 276 -7.83 8.45 8.39
CA LEU A 276 -6.74 7.52 8.64
C LEU A 276 -5.55 8.25 9.32
N PHE A 277 -5.16 9.41 8.84
CA PHE A 277 -4.09 10.21 9.45
C PHE A 277 -4.43 10.67 10.88
N SER A 278 -5.68 11.04 11.13
CA SER A 278 -6.14 11.36 12.49
C SER A 278 -6.02 10.15 13.43
N GLN A 279 -6.29 8.95 12.93
CA GLN A 279 -6.11 7.71 13.69
C GLN A 279 -4.62 7.39 13.92
N ILE A 280 -3.78 7.56 12.92
CA ILE A 280 -2.31 7.41 13.03
C ILE A 280 -1.78 8.39 14.09
N LYS A 281 -2.17 9.66 14.01
CA LYS A 281 -1.78 10.70 14.98
C LYS A 281 -2.25 10.38 16.40
N ALA A 282 -3.40 9.74 16.54
CA ALA A 282 -3.93 9.27 17.83
C ALA A 282 -3.27 7.96 18.33
N GLY A 283 -2.29 7.40 17.60
CA GLY A 283 -1.58 6.18 17.98
C GLY A 283 -2.44 4.91 17.92
N LYS A 284 -3.43 4.87 17.01
CA LYS A 284 -4.32 3.70 16.86
C LYS A 284 -3.67 2.66 15.93
N PHE A 285 -2.89 1.75 16.51
CA PHE A 285 -2.13 0.73 15.78
C PHE A 285 -2.50 -0.70 16.20
N SER A 286 -3.77 -0.96 16.46
CA SER A 286 -4.23 -2.31 16.80
C SER A 286 -4.27 -3.23 15.59
N ILE A 287 -4.10 -4.52 15.84
CA ILE A 287 -4.38 -5.57 14.84
C ILE A 287 -5.90 -5.53 14.57
N PRO A 288 -6.35 -5.59 13.31
CA PRO A 288 -7.77 -5.64 12.99
C PRO A 288 -8.47 -6.82 13.67
N ALA A 289 -9.67 -6.62 14.15
CA ALA A 289 -10.47 -7.70 14.77
C ALA A 289 -10.76 -8.84 13.79
N LYS A 290 -10.83 -8.52 12.48
CA LYS A 290 -10.98 -9.49 11.38
C LYS A 290 -9.88 -9.17 10.35
N PRO A 291 -8.64 -9.66 10.56
CA PRO A 291 -7.58 -9.45 9.59
C PRO A 291 -7.89 -10.19 8.29
N ASP A 292 -7.44 -9.63 7.18
CA ASP A 292 -7.47 -10.34 5.90
C ASP A 292 -6.60 -11.61 6.03
N TYR A 293 -7.25 -12.76 5.87
CA TYR A 293 -6.60 -14.06 6.06
C TYR A 293 -5.36 -14.23 5.18
N PHE A 294 -5.48 -13.92 3.88
CA PHE A 294 -4.38 -14.10 2.93
C PHE A 294 -3.24 -13.13 3.23
N LYS A 295 -3.54 -11.87 3.51
CA LYS A 295 -2.52 -10.88 3.87
C LYS A 295 -1.82 -11.27 5.17
N CYS A 296 -2.56 -11.73 6.17
CA CYS A 296 -1.99 -12.17 7.44
C CYS A 296 -1.15 -13.44 7.31
N LYS A 297 -1.58 -14.39 6.47
CA LYS A 297 -0.83 -15.63 6.19
C LYS A 297 0.51 -15.34 5.51
N MET A 298 0.53 -14.38 4.59
CA MET A 298 1.71 -13.99 3.81
C MET A 298 2.51 -12.84 4.46
N CYS A 299 2.15 -12.44 5.68
CA CYS A 299 2.77 -11.30 6.34
C CYS A 299 4.17 -11.65 6.87
N ASP A 300 5.18 -10.97 6.36
CA ASP A 300 6.57 -11.14 6.74
C ASP A 300 6.81 -10.85 8.24
N PHE A 301 6.12 -9.88 8.82
CA PHE A 301 6.23 -9.61 10.27
C PHE A 301 5.67 -10.71 11.15
N LYS A 302 4.70 -11.48 10.64
CA LYS A 302 4.22 -12.67 11.32
C LYS A 302 5.25 -13.79 11.24
N SER A 303 5.84 -14.03 10.07
CA SER A 303 6.90 -15.05 9.90
C SER A 303 8.15 -14.74 10.72
N LYS A 304 8.48 -13.46 10.90
CA LYS A 304 9.57 -12.98 11.78
C LYS A 304 9.22 -12.98 13.28
N GLY A 305 8.02 -13.41 13.68
CA GLY A 305 7.58 -13.42 15.07
C GLY A 305 7.34 -12.04 15.70
N LEU A 306 7.32 -10.96 14.90
CA LEU A 306 7.06 -9.59 15.34
C LEU A 306 5.57 -9.32 15.56
N CYS A 307 4.71 -10.17 15.02
CA CYS A 307 3.26 -10.10 15.16
C CYS A 307 2.71 -11.51 15.41
N ASN A 308 2.00 -11.69 16.54
CA ASN A 308 1.36 -12.99 16.84
C ASN A 308 0.17 -13.29 15.91
N GLY A 309 -0.25 -12.31 15.07
CA GLY A 309 -1.55 -12.33 14.39
C GLY A 309 -2.64 -12.50 15.45
N ASN A 310 -3.75 -11.82 15.43
CA ASN A 310 -4.86 -12.37 16.21
C ASN A 310 -5.01 -13.80 15.75
N ASP A 311 -4.98 -14.78 16.66
CA ASP A 311 -5.08 -16.19 16.38
C ASP A 311 -6.05 -16.48 15.22
N VAL A 312 -5.57 -16.19 14.00
CA VAL A 312 -6.30 -16.53 12.75
C VAL A 312 -6.54 -18.04 12.77
N GLN A 313 -5.64 -18.78 13.43
CA GLN A 313 -5.80 -20.20 13.66
C GLN A 313 -6.99 -20.50 14.60
N ASN A 314 -7.18 -19.72 15.67
CA ASN A 314 -8.37 -19.84 16.51
C ASN A 314 -9.65 -19.47 15.76
N TRP A 315 -9.58 -18.51 14.85
CA TRP A 315 -10.74 -18.13 14.04
C TRP A 315 -11.07 -19.17 12.97
N ILE A 316 -10.06 -19.80 12.36
CA ILE A 316 -10.23 -20.94 11.44
C ILE A 316 -10.80 -22.12 12.20
N ASN A 317 -10.24 -22.47 13.36
CA ASN A 317 -10.71 -23.57 14.20
C ASN A 317 -12.17 -23.34 14.67
N ILE A 318 -12.53 -22.09 15.05
CA ILE A 318 -13.90 -21.74 15.40
C ILE A 318 -14.85 -21.85 14.21
N ASN A 319 -14.43 -21.49 13.01
CA ASN A 319 -15.28 -21.60 11.81
C ASN A 319 -15.32 -23.03 11.25
N GLU A 320 -14.25 -23.80 11.37
CA GLU A 320 -14.24 -25.22 11.06
C GLU A 320 -15.12 -26.00 12.05
N GLU A 321 -15.08 -25.66 13.35
CA GLU A 321 -15.99 -26.22 14.34
C GLU A 321 -17.43 -25.80 14.10
N ARG A 322 -17.72 -24.51 13.81
CA ARG A 322 -19.07 -24.06 13.45
C ARG A 322 -19.60 -24.75 12.20
N SER A 323 -18.75 -24.96 11.18
CA SER A 323 -19.11 -25.72 9.97
C SER A 323 -19.42 -27.18 10.27
N LYS A 324 -18.72 -27.80 11.24
CA LYS A 324 -18.98 -29.19 11.69
C LYS A 324 -20.29 -29.35 12.46
N TYR A 325 -20.76 -28.30 13.13
CA TYR A 325 -21.95 -28.33 13.98
C TYR A 325 -23.15 -27.57 13.37
N GLY A 326 -23.04 -27.08 12.10
CA GLY A 326 -24.19 -26.52 11.38
C GLY A 326 -24.70 -25.18 11.92
N TRP A 327 -23.82 -24.35 12.54
CA TRP A 327 -24.13 -23.00 13.03
C TRP A 327 -23.67 -21.91 12.08
#